data_adc10aedcfd03592ecfeec17eb7eddfb
#
_entry.id   adc10aedcfd03592ecfeec17eb7eddfb
#
_cell.length_a   1.000
_cell.length_b   1.000
_cell.length_c   1.000
_cell.angle_alpha   90.00
_cell.angle_beta   90.00
_cell.angle_gamma   90.00
#
_symmetry.space_group_name_H-M   'P 1'
#
loop_
_entity.id
_entity.type
_entity.pdbx_description
1 polymer ?
#
loop_
_entity_poly.entity_id
_entity_poly.type
_entity_poly.pdbx_seq_one_letter_code
_entity_poly.pdbx_strand_id
1 'polypeptide(L)'
;MSRIILNTKIWLFVLLFGMSFPAWAQSDDFTTWTKFKVNHKIDSRFSVSGDLELRMKDDVSRLDRWGLTVGGSYRPCSFLNLGVGYETHLRNLGDSEWKFRHRYHISATATFRYQWLKVSLRERFQQTYDRGDSETRLRSRLKLSYAPTKGIVSPYFSVEIYQSLDDTS
;
A
#
# COMPACT_ATOMS: atom_id res chain seq x y z
N MET A 1 -25.57 -35.60 17.68
CA MET A 1 -25.31 -34.23 17.15
C MET A 1 -23.90 -34.03 16.58
N SER A 2 -22.87 -34.77 16.95
CA SER A 2 -21.47 -34.58 16.49
C SER A 2 -21.19 -35.00 15.02
N ARG A 3 -21.94 -35.93 14.44
CA ARG A 3 -21.71 -36.39 13.06
C ARG A 3 -22.18 -35.40 12.00
N ILE A 4 -23.17 -34.56 12.29
CA ILE A 4 -23.70 -33.57 11.33
C ILE A 4 -22.72 -32.38 11.18
N ILE A 5 -22.08 -31.97 12.28
CA ILE A 5 -21.11 -30.85 12.28
C ILE A 5 -19.83 -31.22 11.52
N LEU A 6 -19.41 -32.49 11.60
CA LEU A 6 -18.24 -32.97 10.87
C LEU A 6 -18.48 -33.01 9.35
N ASN A 7 -19.67 -33.45 8.93
CA ASN A 7 -20.03 -33.44 7.51
C ASN A 7 -20.11 -32.03 6.91
N THR A 8 -20.64 -31.06 7.65
CA THR A 8 -20.74 -29.67 7.16
C THR A 8 -19.37 -29.03 6.93
N LYS A 9 -18.39 -29.31 7.81
CA LYS A 9 -17.02 -28.82 7.66
C LYS A 9 -16.30 -29.45 6.47
N ILE A 10 -16.54 -30.73 6.20
CA ILE A 10 -15.98 -31.45 5.06
C ILE A 10 -16.56 -30.90 3.75
N TRP A 11 -17.86 -30.66 3.68
CA TRP A 11 -18.50 -30.05 2.50
C TRP A 11 -18.07 -28.62 2.25
N LEU A 12 -17.83 -27.83 3.32
CA LEU A 12 -17.29 -26.47 3.19
C LEU A 12 -15.85 -26.50 2.66
N PHE A 13 -15.04 -27.48 3.08
CA PHE A 13 -13.67 -27.64 2.61
C PHE A 13 -13.62 -28.12 1.14
N VAL A 14 -14.51 -29.00 0.74
CA VAL A 14 -14.68 -29.47 -0.65
C VAL A 14 -15.18 -28.35 -1.55
N LEU A 15 -16.07 -27.48 -1.07
CA LEU A 15 -16.58 -26.32 -1.82
C LEU A 15 -15.50 -25.26 -2.02
N LEU A 16 -14.67 -25.02 -1.02
CA LEU A 16 -13.52 -24.09 -1.10
C LEU A 16 -12.41 -24.61 -2.01
N PHE A 17 -12.17 -25.93 -2.01
CA PHE A 17 -11.14 -26.55 -2.86
C PHE A 17 -11.63 -26.81 -4.29
N GLY A 18 -12.93 -27.04 -4.49
CA GLY A 18 -13.55 -27.26 -5.79
C GLY A 18 -13.68 -26.01 -6.67
N MET A 19 -13.44 -24.81 -6.12
CA MET A 19 -13.41 -23.54 -6.85
C MET A 19 -12.03 -23.16 -7.40
N SER A 20 -11.01 -24.00 -7.24
CA SER A 20 -9.77 -23.86 -7.99
C SER A 20 -9.99 -24.28 -9.44
N PHE A 21 -10.72 -23.45 -10.21
CA PHE A 21 -10.69 -23.54 -11.66
C PHE A 21 -9.23 -23.35 -12.09
N PRO A 22 -8.67 -24.25 -12.92
CA PRO A 22 -7.43 -23.94 -13.59
C PRO A 22 -7.68 -22.66 -14.40
N ALA A 23 -7.18 -21.54 -13.92
CA ALA A 23 -7.04 -20.37 -14.76
C ALA A 23 -6.06 -20.80 -15.84
N TRP A 24 -6.55 -21.02 -17.04
CA TRP A 24 -5.72 -21.19 -18.21
C TRP A 24 -5.11 -19.82 -18.45
N ALA A 25 -3.98 -19.58 -17.78
CA ALA A 25 -3.21 -18.36 -17.91
C ALA A 25 -2.61 -18.38 -19.31
N GLN A 26 -3.11 -17.49 -20.11
CA GLN A 26 -2.56 -17.15 -21.41
C GLN A 26 -1.21 -16.48 -21.15
N SER A 27 -0.11 -17.08 -21.61
CA SER A 27 1.29 -16.62 -21.52
C SER A 27 1.69 -16.05 -20.13
N ASP A 28 2.18 -16.94 -19.27
CA ASP A 28 2.62 -16.60 -17.92
C ASP A 28 3.94 -15.78 -17.98
N ASP A 29 3.82 -14.47 -17.95
CA ASP A 29 4.95 -13.62 -17.66
C ASP A 29 5.15 -13.55 -16.14
N PHE A 30 6.19 -14.19 -15.62
CA PHE A 30 6.52 -14.15 -14.20
C PHE A 30 7.15 -12.81 -13.83
N THR A 31 6.40 -12.00 -13.12
CA THR A 31 6.83 -10.69 -12.63
C THR A 31 7.20 -10.76 -11.15
N THR A 32 8.41 -10.33 -10.81
CA THR A 32 8.86 -10.25 -9.42
C THR A 32 8.83 -8.81 -8.91
N TRP A 33 8.29 -8.64 -7.72
CA TRP A 33 8.28 -7.38 -7.01
C TRP A 33 8.99 -7.52 -5.66
N THR A 34 10.16 -6.89 -5.54
CA THR A 34 10.95 -6.88 -4.32
C THR A 34 10.93 -5.50 -3.70
N LYS A 35 10.65 -5.45 -2.41
CA LYS A 35 10.65 -4.19 -1.64
C LYS A 35 11.52 -4.34 -0.40
N PHE A 36 12.47 -3.44 -0.26
CA PHE A 36 13.29 -3.31 0.93
C PHE A 36 12.93 -2.03 1.66
N LYS A 37 12.55 -2.14 2.94
CA LYS A 37 12.07 -1.03 3.75
C LYS A 37 12.88 -0.91 5.03
N VAL A 38 13.35 0.31 5.28
CA VAL A 38 14.00 0.71 6.53
C VAL A 38 13.18 1.77 7.22
N ASN A 39 12.95 1.60 8.52
CA ASN A 39 12.34 2.63 9.37
C ASN A 39 13.24 2.84 10.57
N HIS A 40 13.56 4.08 10.83
CA HIS A 40 14.37 4.46 11.99
C HIS A 40 13.62 5.48 12.83
N LYS A 41 13.49 5.21 14.14
CA LYS A 41 12.93 6.15 15.10
C LYS A 41 14.08 6.98 15.65
N ILE A 42 14.06 8.29 15.41
CA ILE A 42 15.04 9.22 15.95
C ILE A 42 14.73 9.45 17.43
N ASP A 43 13.46 9.67 17.75
CA ASP A 43 12.96 9.78 19.12
C ASP A 43 11.49 9.30 19.21
N SER A 44 10.79 9.65 20.30
CA SER A 44 9.37 9.28 20.52
C SER A 44 8.40 9.97 19.55
N ARG A 45 8.80 11.08 18.92
CA ARG A 45 7.97 11.91 18.05
C ARG A 45 8.41 11.87 16.59
N PHE A 46 9.72 11.70 16.31
CA PHE A 46 10.27 11.75 14.97
C PHE A 46 10.70 10.36 14.49
N SER A 47 10.37 10.05 13.25
CA SER A 47 10.89 8.87 12.54
C SER A 47 11.15 9.18 11.08
N VAL A 48 12.12 8.48 10.52
CA VAL A 48 12.47 8.52 9.10
C VAL A 48 12.29 7.14 8.49
N SER A 49 12.00 7.10 7.21
CA SER A 49 11.85 5.86 6.46
C SER A 49 12.50 5.97 5.09
N GLY A 50 13.00 4.85 4.62
CA GLY A 50 13.48 4.66 3.27
C GLY A 50 12.94 3.35 2.72
N ASP A 51 12.45 3.37 1.48
CA ASP A 51 11.98 2.20 0.76
C ASP A 51 12.68 2.13 -0.60
N LEU A 52 13.27 0.99 -0.91
CA LEU A 52 13.78 0.65 -2.24
C LEU A 52 12.83 -0.39 -2.85
N GLU A 53 12.35 -0.12 -4.04
CA GLU A 53 11.47 -1.00 -4.80
C GLU A 53 12.14 -1.41 -6.10
N LEU A 54 12.13 -2.71 -6.39
CA LEU A 54 12.60 -3.30 -7.64
C LEU A 54 11.49 -4.16 -8.22
N ARG A 55 11.17 -3.95 -9.49
CA ARG A 55 10.21 -4.77 -10.23
C ARG A 55 10.88 -5.31 -11.48
N MET A 56 10.80 -6.62 -11.65
CA MET A 56 11.30 -7.31 -12.81
C MET A 56 10.14 -7.94 -13.57
N LYS A 57 10.26 -8.06 -14.86
CA LYS A 57 9.31 -8.68 -15.80
C LYS A 57 10.03 -9.60 -16.77
N ASP A 58 9.29 -10.22 -17.69
CA ASP A 58 9.80 -11.12 -18.69
C ASP A 58 10.58 -12.27 -18.03
N ASP A 59 9.94 -13.04 -17.15
CA ASP A 59 10.53 -14.15 -16.37
C ASP A 59 11.76 -13.72 -15.55
N VAL A 60 11.72 -12.54 -14.92
CA VAL A 60 12.80 -11.95 -14.12
C VAL A 60 14.05 -11.60 -14.95
N SER A 61 13.95 -11.61 -16.26
CA SER A 61 15.09 -11.30 -17.14
C SER A 61 15.30 -9.82 -17.38
N ARG A 62 14.26 -8.99 -17.19
CA ARG A 62 14.30 -7.54 -17.48
C ARG A 62 13.82 -6.70 -16.32
N LEU A 63 14.60 -5.66 -15.97
CA LEU A 63 14.19 -4.67 -14.98
C LEU A 63 13.11 -3.76 -15.59
N ASP A 64 11.88 -3.84 -15.04
CA ASP A 64 10.74 -3.00 -15.43
C ASP A 64 10.80 -1.65 -14.73
N ARG A 65 11.07 -1.67 -13.41
CA ARG A 65 11.05 -0.45 -12.60
C ARG A 65 11.96 -0.58 -11.40
N TRP A 66 12.58 0.52 -11.05
CA TRP A 66 13.10 0.69 -9.70
C TRP A 66 12.60 2.02 -9.12
N GLY A 67 12.47 2.09 -7.82
CA GLY A 67 11.99 3.27 -7.13
C GLY A 67 12.63 3.42 -5.77
N LEU A 68 12.84 4.66 -5.38
CA LEU A 68 13.31 5.06 -4.07
C LEU A 68 12.26 5.97 -3.43
N THR A 69 11.88 5.66 -2.20
CA THR A 69 11.05 6.52 -1.38
C THR A 69 11.79 6.89 -0.12
N VAL A 70 11.84 8.15 0.19
CA VAL A 70 12.33 8.66 1.47
C VAL A 70 11.23 9.45 2.16
N GLY A 71 11.12 9.34 3.47
CA GLY A 71 10.06 9.99 4.20
C GLY A 71 10.42 10.30 5.63
N GLY A 72 9.74 11.30 6.17
CA GLY A 72 9.79 11.66 7.56
C GLY A 72 8.39 11.71 8.15
N SER A 73 8.28 11.39 9.42
CA SER A 73 7.04 11.57 10.15
C SER A 73 7.27 12.20 11.52
N TYR A 74 6.32 13.04 11.92
CA TYR A 74 6.30 13.73 13.18
C TYR A 74 4.97 13.49 13.89
N ARG A 75 5.05 13.14 15.17
CA ARG A 75 3.88 12.88 16.02
C ARG A 75 3.77 13.97 17.08
N PRO A 76 3.03 15.07 16.82
CA PRO A 76 2.85 16.15 17.79
C PRO A 76 2.10 15.68 19.04
N CYS A 77 1.14 14.75 18.88
CA CYS A 77 0.34 14.18 19.96
C CYS A 77 -0.01 12.71 19.68
N SER A 78 -0.60 12.05 20.65
CA SER A 78 -0.87 10.59 20.58
C SER A 78 -1.81 10.17 19.45
N PHE A 79 -2.71 11.05 19.03
CA PHE A 79 -3.71 10.76 18.01
C PHE A 79 -3.36 11.30 16.61
N LEU A 80 -2.37 12.19 16.46
CA LEU A 80 -2.03 12.83 15.20
C LEU A 80 -0.62 12.46 14.76
N ASN A 81 -0.47 12.08 13.48
CA ASN A 81 0.80 11.85 12.82
C ASN A 81 0.85 12.64 11.51
N LEU A 82 1.84 13.49 11.39
CA LEU A 82 2.15 14.27 10.19
C LEU A 82 3.27 13.57 9.43
N GLY A 83 3.19 13.51 8.11
CA GLY A 83 4.18 12.84 7.29
C GLY A 83 4.51 13.65 6.06
N VAL A 84 5.77 13.61 5.67
CA VAL A 84 6.26 14.10 4.38
C VAL A 84 7.00 12.98 3.68
N GLY A 85 6.99 12.98 2.37
CA GLY A 85 7.76 12.00 1.62
C GLY A 85 8.03 12.44 0.19
N TYR A 86 9.13 11.93 -0.31
CA TYR A 86 9.55 12.04 -1.69
C TYR A 86 9.76 10.65 -2.24
N GLU A 87 9.22 10.42 -3.43
CA GLU A 87 9.25 9.15 -4.11
C GLU A 87 9.72 9.37 -5.54
N THR A 88 10.67 8.59 -5.99
CA THR A 88 11.15 8.61 -7.37
C THR A 88 11.07 7.21 -7.96
N HIS A 89 10.66 7.13 -9.21
CA HIS A 89 10.60 5.90 -9.99
C HIS A 89 11.26 6.09 -11.34
N LEU A 90 12.09 5.13 -11.72
CA LEU A 90 12.52 4.95 -13.10
C LEU A 90 11.84 3.70 -13.64
N ARG A 91 11.09 3.88 -14.72
CA ARG A 91 10.41 2.80 -15.43
C ARG A 91 11.04 2.61 -16.80
N ASN A 92 11.35 1.37 -17.11
CA ASN A 92 11.82 0.98 -18.43
C ASN A 92 10.63 0.82 -19.39
N LEU A 93 10.58 1.65 -20.43
CA LEU A 93 9.52 1.62 -21.46
C LEU A 93 9.83 0.65 -22.61
N GLY A 94 11.03 0.04 -22.63
CA GLY A 94 11.57 -0.72 -23.77
C GLY A 94 12.58 0.10 -24.54
N ASP A 95 13.28 -0.52 -25.49
CA ASP A 95 14.24 0.12 -26.41
C ASP A 95 15.27 1.07 -25.74
N SER A 96 15.67 0.72 -24.50
CA SER A 96 16.60 1.51 -23.67
C SER A 96 16.04 2.86 -23.19
N GLU A 97 14.76 3.11 -23.37
CA GLU A 97 14.11 4.34 -22.89
C GLU A 97 13.65 4.20 -21.44
N TRP A 98 14.14 5.10 -20.58
CA TRP A 98 13.75 5.18 -19.18
C TRP A 98 12.88 6.38 -18.90
N LYS A 99 11.72 6.16 -18.30
CA LYS A 99 10.81 7.22 -17.87
C LYS A 99 11.05 7.51 -16.38
N PHE A 100 11.47 8.75 -16.11
CA PHE A 100 11.63 9.26 -14.76
C PHE A 100 10.33 9.90 -14.29
N ARG A 101 9.87 9.50 -13.10
CA ARG A 101 8.73 10.08 -12.41
C ARG A 101 9.11 10.37 -10.97
N HIS A 102 8.74 11.53 -10.48
CA HIS A 102 8.93 11.87 -9.09
C HIS A 102 7.64 12.42 -8.47
N ARG A 103 7.51 12.23 -7.16
CA ARG A 103 6.30 12.52 -6.42
C ARG A 103 6.66 13.05 -5.04
N TYR A 104 6.03 14.15 -4.67
CA TYR A 104 6.05 14.68 -3.31
C TYR A 104 4.70 14.40 -2.66
N HIS A 105 4.72 14.17 -1.37
CA HIS A 105 3.48 14.08 -0.61
C HIS A 105 3.65 14.62 0.80
N ILE A 106 2.59 15.23 1.29
CA ILE A 106 2.40 15.55 2.70
C ILE A 106 1.13 14.85 3.18
N SER A 107 1.11 14.42 4.41
CA SER A 107 -0.04 13.69 4.96
C SER A 107 -0.26 14.00 6.43
N ALA A 108 -1.52 14.03 6.82
CA ALA A 108 -1.96 14.06 8.20
C ALA A 108 -2.79 12.81 8.47
N THR A 109 -2.49 12.10 9.54
CA THR A 109 -3.22 10.90 9.95
C THR A 109 -3.69 11.07 11.38
N ALA A 110 -5.01 11.17 11.57
CA ALA A 110 -5.65 11.11 12.87
C ALA A 110 -6.04 9.67 13.19
N THR A 111 -5.74 9.22 14.39
CA THR A 111 -6.04 7.86 14.83
C THR A 111 -6.66 7.89 16.21
N PHE A 112 -7.85 7.29 16.33
CA PHE A 112 -8.57 7.14 17.56
C PHE A 112 -8.73 5.66 17.89
N ARG A 113 -8.59 5.32 19.14
CA ARG A 113 -8.80 3.95 19.64
C ARG A 113 -9.83 3.99 20.75
N TYR A 114 -10.83 3.14 20.58
CA TYR A 114 -11.83 2.89 21.60
C TYR A 114 -11.94 1.37 21.82
N GLN A 115 -11.50 0.91 22.98
CA GLN A 115 -11.41 -0.52 23.29
C GLN A 115 -10.68 -1.31 22.17
N TRP A 116 -11.40 -2.17 21.47
CA TRP A 116 -10.91 -3.02 20.39
C TRP A 116 -11.03 -2.36 19.00
N LEU A 117 -11.70 -1.22 18.89
CA LEU A 117 -11.86 -0.50 17.62
C LEU A 117 -10.79 0.57 17.46
N LYS A 118 -10.11 0.55 16.33
CA LYS A 118 -9.19 1.59 15.90
C LYS A 118 -9.68 2.22 14.61
N VAL A 119 -9.96 3.53 14.66
CA VAL A 119 -10.39 4.34 13.52
C VAL A 119 -9.24 5.24 13.13
N SER A 120 -8.89 5.28 11.85
CA SER A 120 -7.82 6.12 11.32
C SER A 120 -8.30 6.84 10.07
N LEU A 121 -8.20 8.16 10.09
CA LEU A 121 -8.46 9.03 8.95
C LEU A 121 -7.13 9.61 8.47
N ARG A 122 -6.81 9.46 7.21
CA ARG A 122 -5.62 10.03 6.58
C ARG A 122 -5.99 10.89 5.40
N GLU A 123 -5.55 12.14 5.46
CA GLU A 123 -5.52 13.05 4.33
C GLU A 123 -4.10 13.11 3.78
N ARG A 124 -3.96 13.00 2.46
CA ARG A 124 -2.68 13.10 1.77
C ARG A 124 -2.82 13.96 0.54
N PHE A 125 -2.09 15.06 0.54
CA PHE A 125 -1.83 15.87 -0.64
C PHE A 125 -0.61 15.30 -1.35
N GLN A 126 -0.71 15.10 -2.65
CA GLN A 126 0.31 14.46 -3.47
C GLN A 126 0.44 15.20 -4.79
N GLN A 127 1.67 15.52 -5.17
CA GLN A 127 1.99 16.08 -6.47
C GLN A 127 2.98 15.16 -7.18
N THR A 128 2.66 14.81 -8.42
CA THR A 128 3.45 13.90 -9.27
C THR A 128 3.89 14.67 -10.50
N TYR A 129 5.16 14.54 -10.86
CA TYR A 129 5.76 15.10 -12.07
C TYR A 129 6.24 13.98 -12.97
N ASP A 130 5.87 14.08 -14.26
CA ASP A 130 6.14 13.07 -15.26
C ASP A 130 6.40 13.72 -16.62
N ARG A 131 7.69 13.94 -16.98
CA ARG A 131 8.13 14.51 -18.27
C ARG A 131 7.45 15.84 -18.68
N GLY A 132 7.26 16.75 -17.75
CA GLY A 132 6.63 18.05 -18.00
C GLY A 132 5.16 18.12 -17.65
N ASP A 133 4.50 16.98 -17.47
CA ASP A 133 3.14 16.93 -16.92
C ASP A 133 3.20 16.90 -15.39
N SER A 134 2.31 17.63 -14.75
CA SER A 134 2.14 17.58 -13.30
C SER A 134 0.72 17.17 -12.97
N GLU A 135 0.58 16.37 -11.95
CA GLU A 135 -0.71 15.92 -11.45
C GLU A 135 -0.76 16.09 -9.94
N THR A 136 -1.80 16.80 -9.50
CA THR A 136 -2.06 17.08 -8.09
C THR A 136 -3.28 16.30 -7.63
N ARG A 137 -3.16 15.52 -6.55
CA ARG A 137 -4.23 14.71 -6.00
C ARG A 137 -4.36 14.89 -4.49
N LEU A 138 -5.60 14.96 -4.04
CA LEU A 138 -5.95 14.75 -2.64
C LEU A 138 -6.43 13.30 -2.46
N ARG A 139 -5.93 12.64 -1.43
CA ARG A 139 -6.28 11.24 -1.11
C ARG A 139 -6.76 11.16 0.32
N SER A 140 -8.05 10.86 0.48
CA SER A 140 -8.70 10.70 1.77
C SER A 140 -8.91 9.23 2.05
N ARG A 141 -8.34 8.70 3.12
CA ARG A 141 -8.48 7.29 3.51
C ARG A 141 -9.03 7.13 4.91
N LEU A 142 -10.17 6.46 4.99
CA LEU A 142 -10.72 5.96 6.24
C LEU A 142 -10.35 4.49 6.42
N LYS A 143 -9.80 4.14 7.57
CA LYS A 143 -9.47 2.77 7.95
C LYS A 143 -10.07 2.43 9.31
N LEU A 144 -10.84 1.35 9.35
CA LEU A 144 -11.39 0.74 10.54
C LEU A 144 -10.63 -0.56 10.82
N SER A 145 -10.11 -0.74 12.01
CA SER A 145 -9.36 -1.94 12.37
C SER A 145 -9.88 -2.51 13.67
N TYR A 146 -10.08 -3.82 13.69
CA TYR A 146 -10.27 -4.56 14.92
C TYR A 146 -8.89 -4.83 15.54
N ALA A 147 -8.64 -4.30 16.72
CA ALA A 147 -7.34 -4.37 17.39
C ALA A 147 -7.54 -4.81 18.85
N PRO A 148 -7.89 -6.07 19.11
CA PRO A 148 -8.10 -6.59 20.45
C PRO A 148 -6.80 -6.56 21.26
N THR A 149 -6.92 -6.47 22.56
CA THR A 149 -5.77 -6.47 23.49
C THR A 149 -5.05 -7.83 23.49
N LYS A 150 -5.80 -8.91 23.25
CA LYS A 150 -5.30 -10.27 23.11
C LYS A 150 -5.93 -10.88 21.86
N GLY A 151 -5.14 -11.18 20.85
CA GLY A 151 -5.63 -11.80 19.62
C GLY A 151 -4.52 -11.93 18.58
N ILE A 152 -4.57 -13.02 17.81
CA ILE A 152 -3.61 -13.34 16.74
C ILE A 152 -3.97 -12.60 15.44
N VAL A 153 -5.25 -12.22 15.28
CA VAL A 153 -5.77 -11.65 14.03
C VAL A 153 -6.33 -10.25 14.28
N SER A 154 -5.93 -9.30 13.44
CA SER A 154 -6.39 -7.91 13.46
C SER A 154 -6.94 -7.51 12.09
N PRO A 155 -8.17 -7.93 11.75
CA PRO A 155 -8.78 -7.58 10.48
C PRO A 155 -9.01 -6.08 10.38
N TYR A 156 -8.98 -5.57 9.15
CA TYR A 156 -9.30 -4.17 8.89
C TYR A 156 -10.12 -4.02 7.61
N PHE A 157 -10.85 -2.93 7.57
CA PHE A 157 -11.55 -2.42 6.39
C PHE A 157 -11.04 -1.02 6.08
N SER A 158 -10.84 -0.68 4.80
CA SER A 158 -10.44 0.67 4.42
C SER A 158 -11.05 1.08 3.10
N VAL A 159 -11.46 2.35 3.05
CA VAL A 159 -11.92 3.04 1.84
C VAL A 159 -10.96 4.19 1.58
N GLU A 160 -10.58 4.38 0.33
CA GLU A 160 -9.74 5.48 -0.11
C GLU A 160 -10.39 6.18 -1.31
N ILE A 161 -10.52 7.50 -1.23
CA ILE A 161 -11.06 8.38 -2.25
C ILE A 161 -9.91 9.18 -2.84
N TYR A 162 -9.90 9.31 -4.16
CA TYR A 162 -8.93 10.07 -4.92
C TYR A 162 -9.64 11.23 -5.60
N GLN A 163 -9.19 12.45 -5.32
CA GLN A 163 -9.68 13.66 -5.94
C GLN A 163 -8.53 14.31 -6.71
N SER A 164 -8.68 14.46 -8.02
CA SER A 164 -7.78 15.31 -8.82
C SER A 164 -8.07 16.77 -8.50
N LEU A 165 -7.02 17.54 -8.31
CA LEU A 165 -7.09 18.98 -8.05
C LEU A 165 -6.63 19.79 -9.27
N ASP A 166 -6.18 19.11 -10.34
CA ASP A 166 -5.85 19.75 -11.58
C ASP A 166 -7.15 20.05 -12.33
N ASP A 167 -7.33 21.29 -12.73
CA ASP A 167 -8.43 21.70 -13.59
C ASP A 167 -8.28 20.98 -14.92
N THR A 168 -9.23 20.11 -15.24
CA THR A 168 -9.44 19.63 -16.60
C THR A 168 -10.10 20.74 -17.40
N SER A 169 -9.28 21.64 -17.91
CA SER A 169 -9.69 22.61 -18.94
C SER A 169 -9.70 21.92 -20.30
#